data_546afc4a44e0a5694b9e08de44caf086
#
_entry.id   546afc4a44e0a5694b9e08de44caf086
#
_cell.length_a   1.000
_cell.length_b   1.000
_cell.length_c   1.000
_cell.angle_alpha   90.00
_cell.angle_beta   90.00
_cell.angle_gamma   90.00
#
_symmetry.space_group_name_H-M   'P 1'
#
loop_
_entity.id
_entity.type
_entity.pdbx_description
1 polymer ?
#
loop_
_entity_poly.entity_id
_entity_poly.type
_entity_poly.pdbx_seq_one_letter_code
_entity_poly.pdbx_strand_id
1 'polypeptide(L)'
;MHSVEIAPPTSVRERLQRYFVLFCAIACGALWGLQFAPMIAAPMGIDQAWDLYAANAVLHGVTLDGPRLIETNPPFLIWFFSLPVMLAKALHISLGAGFRVFWILSITGLIAWSASLYRRVCRTSALGMWLFVLCAMYMATIPIPPDDRGQREYFVAFLLLPYILWASSRLQNIALPRAETFAATTVAAIGVCLKPQHVLEIVVVELLVLIRLRSLRRWFEPALIALVAGPVFYLLAVRIFSPLYLRDIMPLLVETYWGFNKTWSAMAHTATKHLIAFAVAIMLFAILRRRLRIAPFIACLLAGATGALLAYVQQHKGWYYHLLTLQIFSYFAVGIIGCDIAERMWLEWGARTHGGEAVHLRTPIFIGLAVLAFAIAVPLRFQHLQPMPYWDEREVRLAAIYSEYPPGTAVDLLAETPWEWPEVLVQNKVWASRYNHLWLLPAIVRSQDPLDADRAHHLSSGKIAELSSLLRRTTAEDLAHWTPAVVVIEEPCCDPDLRPALSRIGYSGLLDWFERDPQFRDQWSHYRYQKSVGDMHVYTRVQ
;
A
#
# COMPACT_ATOMS: atom_id res chain seq x y z
N MET A 1 -35.55 16.13 -52.40
CA MET A 1 -34.73 14.92 -52.52
C MET A 1 -33.44 15.16 -51.73
N HIS A 2 -33.38 14.68 -50.49
CA HIS A 2 -32.15 14.71 -49.73
C HIS A 2 -31.30 13.49 -50.14
N SER A 3 -30.17 13.76 -50.80
CA SER A 3 -29.16 12.72 -51.07
C SER A 3 -28.61 12.21 -49.73
N VAL A 4 -28.91 10.98 -49.40
CA VAL A 4 -28.27 10.26 -48.27
C VAL A 4 -26.82 10.05 -48.71
N GLU A 5 -25.86 10.80 -48.17
CA GLU A 5 -24.44 10.52 -48.29
C GLU A 5 -24.16 9.17 -47.60
N ILE A 6 -24.00 8.13 -48.38
CA ILE A 6 -23.56 6.82 -47.92
C ILE A 6 -22.08 6.98 -47.56
N ALA A 7 -21.75 6.91 -46.24
CA ALA A 7 -20.37 6.94 -45.76
C ALA A 7 -19.55 5.88 -46.49
N PRO A 8 -18.32 6.19 -46.95
CA PRO A 8 -17.48 5.25 -47.70
C PRO A 8 -17.24 3.97 -46.87
N PRO A 9 -17.19 2.78 -47.50
CA PRO A 9 -17.00 1.52 -46.78
C PRO A 9 -15.69 1.55 -46.02
N THR A 10 -15.74 1.31 -44.69
CA THR A 10 -14.56 1.23 -43.83
C THR A 10 -13.56 0.23 -44.38
N SER A 11 -12.29 0.66 -44.55
CA SER A 11 -11.24 -0.20 -45.05
C SER A 11 -11.08 -1.47 -44.20
N VAL A 12 -10.65 -2.58 -44.78
CA VAL A 12 -10.38 -3.85 -44.05
C VAL A 12 -9.47 -3.59 -42.85
N ARG A 13 -8.54 -2.67 -42.96
CA ARG A 13 -7.64 -2.20 -41.90
C ARG A 13 -8.36 -1.56 -40.73
N GLU A 14 -9.30 -0.66 -40.99
CA GLU A 14 -10.07 0.00 -39.93
C GLU A 14 -10.92 -1.00 -39.17
N ARG A 15 -11.48 -1.99 -39.88
CA ARG A 15 -12.21 -3.10 -39.25
C ARG A 15 -11.31 -3.95 -38.38
N LEU A 16 -10.13 -4.36 -38.84
CA LEU A 16 -9.15 -5.11 -38.08
C LEU A 16 -8.66 -4.34 -36.85
N GLN A 17 -8.40 -3.03 -36.98
CA GLN A 17 -8.02 -2.18 -35.84
C GLN A 17 -9.15 -2.11 -34.81
N ARG A 18 -10.40 -1.96 -35.22
CA ARG A 18 -11.56 -1.94 -34.30
C ARG A 18 -11.72 -3.29 -33.59
N TYR A 19 -11.59 -4.41 -34.29
CA TYR A 19 -11.66 -5.74 -33.67
C TYR A 19 -10.51 -5.97 -32.70
N PHE A 20 -9.30 -5.52 -33.01
CA PHE A 20 -8.17 -5.66 -32.10
C PHE A 20 -8.32 -4.79 -30.84
N VAL A 21 -8.80 -3.56 -30.99
CA VAL A 21 -9.14 -2.68 -29.85
C VAL A 21 -10.23 -3.29 -28.99
N LEU A 22 -11.28 -3.84 -29.60
CA LEU A 22 -12.34 -4.55 -28.90
C LEU A 22 -11.81 -5.78 -28.15
N PHE A 23 -10.94 -6.55 -28.81
CA PHE A 23 -10.28 -7.70 -28.18
C PHE A 23 -9.46 -7.27 -26.95
N CYS A 24 -8.64 -6.19 -27.05
CA CYS A 24 -7.90 -5.67 -25.92
C CYS A 24 -8.83 -5.21 -24.78
N ALA A 25 -9.96 -4.57 -25.10
CA ALA A 25 -10.95 -4.15 -24.11
C ALA A 25 -11.59 -5.34 -23.40
N ILE A 26 -11.99 -6.39 -24.15
CA ILE A 26 -12.53 -7.63 -23.61
C ILE A 26 -11.48 -8.36 -22.76
N ALA A 27 -10.24 -8.46 -23.24
CA ALA A 27 -9.14 -9.06 -22.52
C ALA A 27 -8.85 -8.32 -21.19
N CYS A 28 -8.86 -6.98 -21.20
CA CYS A 28 -8.74 -6.17 -20.00
C CYS A 28 -9.90 -6.47 -19.02
N GLY A 29 -11.14 -6.50 -19.51
CA GLY A 29 -12.31 -6.80 -18.68
C GLY A 29 -12.27 -8.20 -18.09
N ALA A 30 -11.89 -9.21 -18.90
CA ALA A 30 -11.76 -10.59 -18.45
C ALA A 30 -10.63 -10.75 -17.41
N LEU A 31 -9.46 -10.17 -17.66
CA LEU A 31 -8.35 -10.17 -16.71
C LEU A 31 -8.74 -9.48 -15.40
N TRP A 32 -9.44 -8.37 -15.49
CA TRP A 32 -9.96 -7.65 -14.33
C TRP A 32 -10.90 -8.56 -13.53
N GLY A 33 -11.88 -9.17 -14.17
CA GLY A 33 -12.82 -10.11 -13.53
C GLY A 33 -12.12 -11.32 -12.91
N LEU A 34 -11.20 -11.95 -13.64
CA LEU A 34 -10.43 -13.11 -13.17
C LEU A 34 -9.50 -12.77 -11.99
N GLN A 35 -8.98 -11.54 -11.93
CA GLN A 35 -8.12 -11.11 -10.83
C GLN A 35 -8.91 -10.68 -9.59
N PHE A 36 -10.12 -10.13 -9.77
CA PHE A 36 -10.94 -9.65 -8.66
C PHE A 36 -11.85 -10.71 -8.05
N ALA A 37 -12.30 -11.69 -8.82
CA ALA A 37 -13.15 -12.75 -8.30
C ALA A 37 -12.48 -13.51 -7.12
N PRO A 38 -11.21 -13.94 -7.20
CA PRO A 38 -10.51 -14.54 -6.07
C PRO A 38 -10.31 -13.57 -4.91
N MET A 39 -10.17 -12.28 -5.20
CA MET A 39 -9.89 -11.27 -4.17
C MET A 39 -11.09 -10.94 -3.28
N ILE A 40 -12.32 -11.17 -3.77
CA ILE A 40 -13.51 -11.03 -2.95
C ILE A 40 -13.47 -12.01 -1.76
N ALA A 41 -12.85 -13.16 -1.95
CA ALA A 41 -12.69 -14.21 -0.93
C ALA A 41 -11.31 -14.19 -0.25
N ALA A 42 -10.33 -13.42 -0.75
CA ALA A 42 -9.00 -13.38 -0.17
C ALA A 42 -9.02 -12.75 1.23
N PRO A 43 -8.14 -13.18 2.15
CA PRO A 43 -7.97 -12.51 3.43
C PRO A 43 -7.56 -11.05 3.24
N MET A 44 -7.81 -10.26 4.23
CA MET A 44 -7.39 -8.86 4.30
C MET A 44 -6.04 -8.80 4.99
N GLY A 45 -5.18 -7.87 4.62
CA GLY A 45 -3.94 -7.64 5.33
C GLY A 45 -4.17 -7.09 6.74
N ILE A 46 -3.19 -7.29 7.58
CA ILE A 46 -3.19 -6.89 9.00
C ILE A 46 -3.54 -5.41 9.16
N ASP A 47 -2.79 -4.52 8.50
CA ASP A 47 -2.98 -3.07 8.60
C ASP A 47 -4.37 -2.63 8.13
N GLN A 48 -4.85 -3.15 6.99
CA GLN A 48 -6.16 -2.77 6.46
C GLN A 48 -7.29 -3.20 7.39
N ALA A 49 -7.18 -4.36 8.04
CA ALA A 49 -8.19 -4.85 8.97
C ALA A 49 -8.26 -3.98 10.23
N TRP A 50 -7.10 -3.63 10.79
CA TRP A 50 -7.01 -2.67 11.90
C TRP A 50 -7.55 -1.30 11.52
N ASP A 51 -7.13 -0.74 10.38
CA ASP A 51 -7.56 0.58 9.91
C ASP A 51 -9.09 0.65 9.75
N LEU A 52 -9.72 -0.42 9.23
CA LEU A 52 -11.18 -0.52 9.13
C LEU A 52 -11.85 -0.62 10.50
N TYR A 53 -11.28 -1.40 11.42
CA TYR A 53 -11.79 -1.52 12.78
C TYR A 53 -11.73 -0.17 13.49
N ALA A 54 -10.57 0.50 13.45
CA ALA A 54 -10.37 1.82 14.05
C ALA A 54 -11.29 2.88 13.42
N ALA A 55 -11.42 2.92 12.11
CA ALA A 55 -12.33 3.82 11.41
C ALA A 55 -13.80 3.56 11.78
N ASN A 56 -14.20 2.28 11.91
CA ASN A 56 -15.53 1.93 12.35
C ASN A 56 -15.78 2.36 13.80
N ALA A 57 -14.81 2.19 14.70
CA ALA A 57 -14.90 2.64 16.09
C ALA A 57 -15.06 4.17 16.18
N VAL A 58 -14.26 4.93 15.40
CA VAL A 58 -14.35 6.40 15.34
C VAL A 58 -15.73 6.84 14.83
N LEU A 59 -16.27 6.20 13.80
CA LEU A 59 -17.62 6.50 13.30
C LEU A 59 -18.75 6.16 14.29
N HIS A 60 -18.46 5.36 15.32
CA HIS A 60 -19.35 5.09 16.45
C HIS A 60 -19.05 5.95 17.70
N GLY A 61 -18.24 7.00 17.54
CA GLY A 61 -17.99 7.99 18.59
C GLY A 61 -16.80 7.69 19.51
N VAL A 62 -15.97 6.68 19.19
CA VAL A 62 -14.70 6.48 19.89
C VAL A 62 -13.72 7.58 19.48
N THR A 63 -13.14 8.27 20.47
CA THR A 63 -12.14 9.32 20.18
C THR A 63 -10.84 8.69 19.72
N LEU A 64 -10.39 9.08 18.53
CA LEU A 64 -9.08 8.69 17.99
C LEU A 64 -7.98 9.25 18.90
N ASP A 65 -6.99 8.42 19.21
CA ASP A 65 -5.88 8.72 20.14
C ASP A 65 -6.34 9.02 21.58
N GLY A 66 -7.55 8.63 21.88
CA GLY A 66 -8.12 8.68 23.23
C GLY A 66 -7.81 7.42 24.05
N PRO A 67 -8.41 7.31 25.24
CA PRO A 67 -8.09 6.22 26.19
C PRO A 67 -8.51 4.82 25.70
N ARG A 68 -9.26 4.71 24.61
CA ARG A 68 -9.79 3.44 24.09
C ARG A 68 -9.25 3.04 22.71
N LEU A 69 -8.58 3.94 22.03
CA LEU A 69 -8.09 3.72 20.68
C LEU A 69 -6.87 4.60 20.44
N ILE A 70 -5.71 4.01 20.29
CA ILE A 70 -4.45 4.70 19.98
C ILE A 70 -3.95 4.19 18.64
N GLU A 71 -3.72 5.15 17.73
CA GLU A 71 -3.26 4.86 16.37
C GLU A 71 -1.83 5.42 16.16
N THR A 72 -0.95 4.59 15.65
CA THR A 72 0.42 4.99 15.32
C THR A 72 0.54 5.71 13.98
N ASN A 73 -0.43 5.51 13.10
CA ASN A 73 -0.46 6.16 11.80
C ASN A 73 -1.08 7.56 11.89
N PRO A 74 -0.71 8.48 10.98
CA PRO A 74 -1.34 9.80 10.93
C PRO A 74 -2.86 9.73 10.75
N PRO A 75 -3.64 10.58 11.45
CA PRO A 75 -5.11 10.51 11.49
C PRO A 75 -5.83 10.47 10.15
N PHE A 76 -5.21 11.02 9.09
CA PHE A 76 -5.79 11.00 7.75
C PHE A 76 -6.07 9.58 7.24
N LEU A 77 -5.26 8.61 7.64
CA LEU A 77 -5.47 7.22 7.27
C LEU A 77 -6.83 6.71 7.77
N ILE A 78 -7.13 6.93 9.05
CA ILE A 78 -8.41 6.52 9.65
C ILE A 78 -9.59 7.28 9.03
N TRP A 79 -9.42 8.57 8.72
CA TRP A 79 -10.44 9.34 8.00
C TRP A 79 -10.66 8.80 6.59
N PHE A 80 -9.60 8.42 5.88
CA PHE A 80 -9.69 7.80 4.55
C PHE A 80 -10.39 6.43 4.62
N PHE A 81 -10.05 5.59 5.59
CA PHE A 81 -10.69 4.29 5.79
C PHE A 81 -12.15 4.40 6.28
N SER A 82 -12.58 5.56 6.77
CA SER A 82 -14.00 5.81 7.04
C SER A 82 -14.86 5.75 5.77
N LEU A 83 -14.31 6.03 4.58
CA LEU A 83 -15.04 5.95 3.32
C LEU A 83 -15.52 4.53 3.01
N PRO A 84 -14.65 3.48 2.99
CA PRO A 84 -15.11 2.10 2.80
C PRO A 84 -16.03 1.61 3.92
N VAL A 85 -15.86 2.06 5.17
CA VAL A 85 -16.80 1.74 6.26
C VAL A 85 -18.18 2.32 5.99
N MET A 86 -18.26 3.58 5.58
CA MET A 86 -19.54 4.22 5.20
C MET A 86 -20.17 3.53 4.01
N LEU A 87 -19.37 3.13 3.01
CA LEU A 87 -19.84 2.36 1.85
C LEU A 87 -20.41 1.00 2.27
N ALA A 88 -19.70 0.28 3.15
CA ALA A 88 -20.17 -1.00 3.68
C ALA A 88 -21.53 -0.86 4.37
N LYS A 89 -21.69 0.17 5.21
CA LYS A 89 -22.96 0.47 5.89
C LYS A 89 -24.06 0.81 4.90
N ALA A 90 -23.78 1.66 3.90
CA ALA A 90 -24.75 2.06 2.90
C ALA A 90 -25.24 0.88 2.02
N LEU A 91 -24.36 -0.07 1.74
CA LEU A 91 -24.66 -1.27 0.95
C LEU A 91 -25.11 -2.48 1.78
N HIS A 92 -25.15 -2.37 3.11
CA HIS A 92 -25.47 -3.47 4.05
C HIS A 92 -24.59 -4.72 3.84
N ILE A 93 -23.28 -4.52 3.61
CA ILE A 93 -22.28 -5.58 3.43
C ILE A 93 -21.23 -5.54 4.55
N SER A 94 -20.41 -6.59 4.65
CA SER A 94 -19.32 -6.62 5.63
C SER A 94 -18.29 -5.51 5.38
N LEU A 95 -17.58 -5.08 6.43
CA LEU A 95 -16.54 -4.03 6.33
C LEU A 95 -15.47 -4.43 5.30
N GLY A 96 -15.03 -5.69 5.32
CA GLY A 96 -14.08 -6.21 4.34
C GLY A 96 -14.60 -6.17 2.91
N ALA A 97 -15.86 -6.50 2.68
CA ALA A 97 -16.48 -6.38 1.35
C ALA A 97 -16.57 -4.92 0.90
N GLY A 98 -16.97 -4.02 1.80
CA GLY A 98 -17.03 -2.57 1.53
C GLY A 98 -15.65 -2.00 1.16
N PHE A 99 -14.60 -2.41 1.88
CA PHE A 99 -13.23 -2.03 1.55
C PHE A 99 -12.80 -2.52 0.16
N ARG A 100 -13.09 -3.76 -0.18
CA ARG A 100 -12.75 -4.32 -1.51
C ARG A 100 -13.46 -3.60 -2.64
N VAL A 101 -14.74 -3.32 -2.48
CA VAL A 101 -15.52 -2.53 -3.45
C VAL A 101 -14.93 -1.13 -3.60
N PHE A 102 -14.66 -0.45 -2.49
CA PHE A 102 -14.04 0.89 -2.49
C PHE A 102 -12.69 0.88 -3.19
N TRP A 103 -11.81 -0.07 -2.85
CA TRP A 103 -10.50 -0.21 -3.45
C TRP A 103 -10.58 -0.48 -4.96
N ILE A 104 -11.42 -1.44 -5.39
CA ILE A 104 -11.60 -1.80 -6.80
C ILE A 104 -12.07 -0.58 -7.60
N LEU A 105 -13.08 0.13 -7.12
CA LEU A 105 -13.62 1.31 -7.81
C LEU A 105 -12.60 2.44 -7.88
N SER A 106 -11.88 2.70 -6.80
CA SER A 106 -10.87 3.75 -6.74
C SER A 106 -9.71 3.49 -7.71
N ILE A 107 -9.16 2.28 -7.71
CA ILE A 107 -8.04 1.92 -8.59
C ILE A 107 -8.48 1.87 -10.05
N THR A 108 -9.67 1.33 -10.33
CA THR A 108 -10.23 1.32 -11.70
C THR A 108 -10.42 2.74 -12.23
N GLY A 109 -10.98 3.62 -11.41
CA GLY A 109 -11.17 5.03 -11.77
C GLY A 109 -9.84 5.75 -12.04
N LEU A 110 -8.84 5.54 -11.18
CA LEU A 110 -7.51 6.13 -11.35
C LEU A 110 -6.80 5.61 -12.60
N ILE A 111 -6.89 4.32 -12.89
CA ILE A 111 -6.33 3.71 -14.12
C ILE A 111 -7.04 4.28 -15.36
N ALA A 112 -8.36 4.34 -15.36
CA ALA A 112 -9.14 4.84 -16.50
C ALA A 112 -8.83 6.33 -16.78
N TRP A 113 -8.78 7.16 -15.74
CA TRP A 113 -8.38 8.56 -15.86
C TRP A 113 -6.94 8.71 -16.36
N SER A 114 -5.99 7.96 -15.76
CA SER A 114 -4.59 7.95 -16.19
C SER A 114 -4.43 7.50 -17.65
N ALA A 115 -5.21 6.52 -18.10
CA ALA A 115 -5.21 6.08 -19.50
C ALA A 115 -5.68 7.18 -20.46
N SER A 116 -6.71 7.95 -20.07
CA SER A 116 -7.17 9.12 -20.82
C SER A 116 -6.08 10.20 -20.91
N LEU A 117 -5.42 10.51 -19.79
CA LEU A 117 -4.26 11.41 -19.74
C LEU A 117 -3.10 10.90 -20.59
N TYR A 118 -2.74 9.61 -20.44
CA TYR A 118 -1.68 8.98 -21.19
C TYR A 118 -1.89 9.12 -22.70
N ARG A 119 -3.11 8.84 -23.19
CA ARG A 119 -3.46 8.99 -24.60
C ARG A 119 -3.19 10.40 -25.12
N ARG A 120 -3.53 11.43 -24.35
CA ARG A 120 -3.36 12.84 -24.74
C ARG A 120 -1.91 13.30 -24.60
N VAL A 121 -1.28 12.99 -23.48
CA VAL A 121 0.08 13.45 -23.15
C VAL A 121 1.13 12.72 -24.01
N CYS A 122 0.99 11.42 -24.17
CA CYS A 122 1.93 10.60 -24.95
C CYS A 122 1.54 10.50 -26.44
N ARG A 123 0.39 11.08 -26.84
CA ARG A 123 -0.14 11.06 -28.22
C ARG A 123 -0.20 9.65 -28.79
N THR A 124 -0.64 8.70 -27.98
CA THR A 124 -0.74 7.29 -28.38
C THR A 124 -2.05 7.00 -29.11
N SER A 125 -2.10 5.91 -29.85
CA SER A 125 -3.32 5.42 -30.48
C SER A 125 -4.29 4.83 -29.44
N ALA A 126 -5.48 4.44 -29.87
CA ALA A 126 -6.41 3.70 -29.03
C ALA A 126 -5.79 2.36 -28.54
N LEU A 127 -4.97 1.71 -29.38
CA LEU A 127 -4.23 0.52 -28.99
C LEU A 127 -3.25 0.81 -27.86
N GLY A 128 -2.42 1.86 -27.99
CA GLY A 128 -1.47 2.24 -26.93
C GLY A 128 -2.17 2.58 -25.60
N MET A 129 -3.36 3.20 -25.66
CA MET A 129 -4.17 3.43 -24.46
C MET A 129 -4.60 2.11 -23.81
N TRP A 130 -5.08 1.13 -24.57
CA TRP A 130 -5.50 -0.16 -24.00
C TRP A 130 -4.31 -0.99 -23.48
N LEU A 131 -3.15 -0.91 -24.15
CA LEU A 131 -1.92 -1.52 -23.65
C LEU A 131 -1.49 -0.88 -22.30
N PHE A 132 -1.67 0.44 -22.17
CA PHE A 132 -1.46 1.12 -20.90
C PHE A 132 -2.40 0.59 -19.80
N VAL A 133 -3.71 0.49 -20.11
CA VAL A 133 -4.71 -0.07 -19.17
C VAL A 133 -4.32 -1.48 -18.75
N LEU A 134 -3.99 -2.35 -19.72
CA LEU A 134 -3.57 -3.72 -19.46
C LEU A 134 -2.33 -3.77 -18.55
N CYS A 135 -1.32 -2.95 -18.84
CA CYS A 135 -0.11 -2.86 -18.04
C CYS A 135 -0.40 -2.34 -16.62
N ALA A 136 -1.23 -1.30 -16.49
CA ALA A 136 -1.60 -0.73 -15.19
C ALA A 136 -2.42 -1.72 -14.34
N MET A 137 -3.36 -2.44 -14.97
CA MET A 137 -4.13 -3.51 -14.30
C MET A 137 -3.23 -4.66 -13.85
N TYR A 138 -2.30 -5.08 -14.71
CA TYR A 138 -1.29 -6.07 -14.35
C TYR A 138 -0.50 -5.62 -13.11
N MET A 139 -0.02 -4.37 -13.09
CA MET A 139 0.74 -3.81 -11.97
C MET A 139 -0.11 -3.67 -10.70
N ALA A 140 -1.41 -3.45 -10.85
CA ALA A 140 -2.32 -3.36 -9.71
C ALA A 140 -2.62 -4.72 -9.05
N THR A 141 -2.37 -5.83 -9.74
CA THR A 141 -2.83 -7.14 -9.27
C THR A 141 -1.71 -8.16 -9.12
N ILE A 142 -0.99 -8.46 -10.20
CA ILE A 142 -0.15 -9.65 -10.30
C ILE A 142 1.12 -9.59 -9.43
N PRO A 143 1.95 -8.52 -9.50
CA PRO A 143 3.21 -8.47 -8.78
C PRO A 143 3.04 -8.10 -7.29
N ILE A 144 1.81 -7.81 -6.86
CA ILE A 144 1.50 -7.37 -5.49
C ILE A 144 0.87 -8.53 -4.72
N PRO A 145 1.41 -8.91 -3.55
CA PRO A 145 0.76 -9.87 -2.68
C PRO A 145 -0.69 -9.46 -2.38
N PRO A 146 -1.63 -10.40 -2.28
CA PRO A 146 -3.04 -10.08 -2.07
C PRO A 146 -3.32 -9.28 -0.80
N ASP A 147 -2.62 -9.57 0.28
CA ASP A 147 -2.67 -8.90 1.58
C ASP A 147 -2.09 -7.47 1.56
N ASP A 148 -1.16 -7.18 0.64
CA ASP A 148 -0.62 -5.84 0.42
C ASP A 148 -1.48 -4.97 -0.52
N ARG A 149 -2.47 -5.55 -1.21
CA ARG A 149 -3.35 -4.78 -2.09
C ARG A 149 -4.32 -3.95 -1.27
N GLY A 150 -4.29 -2.65 -1.48
CA GLY A 150 -5.04 -1.70 -0.67
C GLY A 150 -4.27 -1.16 0.54
N GLN A 151 -2.99 -1.51 0.70
CA GLN A 151 -2.07 -0.80 1.59
C GLN A 151 -1.93 0.68 1.18
N ARG A 152 -1.53 1.53 2.11
CA ARG A 152 -1.31 2.98 1.87
C ARG A 152 -0.39 3.24 0.68
N GLU A 153 0.75 2.57 0.65
CA GLU A 153 1.78 2.69 -0.37
C GLU A 153 1.28 2.24 -1.75
N TYR A 154 0.38 1.27 -1.75
CA TYR A 154 -0.31 0.83 -2.95
C TYR A 154 -1.23 1.94 -3.49
N PHE A 155 -2.07 2.55 -2.62
CA PHE A 155 -2.91 3.68 -3.03
C PHE A 155 -2.06 4.86 -3.50
N VAL A 156 -0.97 5.19 -2.80
CA VAL A 156 -0.06 6.29 -3.18
C VAL A 156 0.43 6.14 -4.61
N ALA A 157 0.87 4.94 -5.03
CA ALA A 157 1.36 4.71 -6.38
C ALA A 157 0.33 5.09 -7.46
N PHE A 158 -0.94 4.72 -7.27
CA PHE A 158 -2.00 5.02 -8.22
C PHE A 158 -2.53 6.45 -8.11
N LEU A 159 -2.55 7.04 -6.91
CA LEU A 159 -2.91 8.44 -6.70
C LEU A 159 -1.87 9.40 -7.33
N LEU A 160 -0.59 9.01 -7.37
CA LEU A 160 0.46 9.78 -8.02
C LEU A 160 0.47 9.65 -9.55
N LEU A 161 -0.13 8.61 -10.13
CA LEU A 161 -0.03 8.34 -11.57
C LEU A 161 -0.59 9.48 -12.46
N PRO A 162 -1.78 10.07 -12.18
CA PRO A 162 -2.26 11.24 -12.91
C PRO A 162 -1.31 12.44 -12.82
N TYR A 163 -0.72 12.67 -11.64
CA TYR A 163 0.26 13.73 -11.41
C TYR A 163 1.54 13.51 -12.23
N ILE A 164 2.08 12.28 -12.26
CA ILE A 164 3.27 11.93 -13.06
C ILE A 164 3.01 12.19 -14.55
N LEU A 165 1.81 11.87 -15.05
CA LEU A 165 1.40 12.16 -16.42
C LEU A 165 1.30 13.68 -16.67
N TRP A 166 0.76 14.44 -15.71
CA TRP A 166 0.77 15.91 -15.80
C TRP A 166 2.19 16.48 -15.78
N ALA A 167 3.08 16.01 -14.90
CA ALA A 167 4.49 16.42 -14.89
C ALA A 167 5.17 16.12 -16.24
N SER A 168 4.88 14.97 -16.84
CA SER A 168 5.34 14.62 -18.18
C SER A 168 4.80 15.59 -19.27
N SER A 169 3.55 16.04 -19.15
CA SER A 169 2.98 17.02 -20.10
C SER A 169 3.73 18.34 -20.09
N ARG A 170 4.16 18.79 -18.90
CA ARG A 170 4.98 20.01 -18.71
C ARG A 170 6.34 19.90 -19.44
N LEU A 171 6.98 18.73 -19.37
CA LEU A 171 8.23 18.48 -20.10
C LEU A 171 8.07 18.51 -21.61
N GLN A 172 6.86 18.27 -22.10
CA GLN A 172 6.53 18.24 -23.53
C GLN A 172 5.86 19.54 -24.02
N ASN A 173 5.65 20.52 -23.15
CA ASN A 173 4.87 21.74 -23.42
C ASN A 173 3.46 21.42 -23.92
N ILE A 174 2.82 20.38 -23.39
CA ILE A 174 1.42 20.01 -23.69
C ILE A 174 0.53 20.62 -22.61
N ALA A 175 -0.35 21.54 -23.00
CA ALA A 175 -1.31 22.14 -22.09
C ALA A 175 -2.46 21.16 -21.81
N LEU A 176 -2.77 20.97 -20.52
CA LEU A 176 -3.96 20.26 -20.07
C LEU A 176 -5.00 21.26 -19.51
N PRO A 177 -6.29 20.92 -19.47
CA PRO A 177 -7.30 21.75 -18.83
C PRO A 177 -6.95 22.05 -17.38
N ARG A 178 -7.13 23.29 -16.94
CA ARG A 178 -6.80 23.73 -15.56
C ARG A 178 -7.48 22.86 -14.49
N ALA A 179 -8.75 22.54 -14.64
CA ALA A 179 -9.46 21.67 -13.71
C ALA A 179 -8.80 20.30 -13.56
N GLU A 180 -8.29 19.74 -14.65
CA GLU A 180 -7.63 18.45 -14.66
C GLU A 180 -6.23 18.51 -14.02
N THR A 181 -5.48 19.60 -14.23
CA THR A 181 -4.18 19.80 -13.56
C THR A 181 -4.35 19.96 -12.05
N PHE A 182 -5.36 20.72 -11.61
CA PHE A 182 -5.70 20.82 -10.19
C PHE A 182 -6.17 19.49 -9.61
N ALA A 183 -7.01 18.73 -10.32
CA ALA A 183 -7.45 17.43 -9.89
C ALA A 183 -6.27 16.45 -9.72
N ALA A 184 -5.32 16.42 -10.68
CA ALA A 184 -4.15 15.54 -10.62
C ALA A 184 -3.24 15.88 -9.43
N THR A 185 -3.01 17.16 -9.15
CA THR A 185 -2.21 17.61 -8.00
C THR A 185 -2.93 17.41 -6.66
N THR A 186 -4.26 17.60 -6.61
CA THR A 186 -5.07 17.34 -5.41
C THR A 186 -5.04 15.85 -5.06
N VAL A 187 -5.22 14.97 -6.04
CA VAL A 187 -5.18 13.52 -5.81
C VAL A 187 -3.77 13.06 -5.36
N ALA A 188 -2.71 13.66 -5.92
CA ALA A 188 -1.35 13.44 -5.44
C ALA A 188 -1.15 13.93 -3.99
N ALA A 189 -1.70 15.08 -3.63
CA ALA A 189 -1.67 15.60 -2.25
C ALA A 189 -2.40 14.66 -1.27
N ILE A 190 -3.52 14.05 -1.66
CA ILE A 190 -4.21 13.00 -0.89
C ILE A 190 -3.25 11.83 -0.64
N GLY A 191 -2.51 11.37 -1.65
CA GLY A 191 -1.51 10.32 -1.51
C GLY A 191 -0.43 10.66 -0.47
N VAL A 192 0.08 11.91 -0.50
CA VAL A 192 1.04 12.39 0.51
C VAL A 192 0.43 12.45 1.91
N CYS A 193 -0.85 12.84 2.03
CA CYS A 193 -1.52 12.88 3.33
C CYS A 193 -1.74 11.47 3.92
N LEU A 194 -1.92 10.44 3.09
CA LEU A 194 -1.99 9.04 3.54
C LEU A 194 -0.69 8.58 4.17
N LYS A 195 0.45 8.98 3.60
CA LYS A 195 1.77 8.66 4.13
C LYS A 195 2.76 9.78 3.77
N PRO A 196 3.07 10.69 4.71
CA PRO A 196 3.83 11.93 4.43
C PRO A 196 5.22 11.71 3.80
N GLN A 197 5.87 10.57 4.06
CA GLN A 197 7.19 10.24 3.48
C GLN A 197 7.16 10.21 1.95
N HIS A 198 6.02 9.94 1.35
CA HIS A 198 5.82 9.93 -0.10
C HIS A 198 5.77 11.32 -0.75
N VAL A 199 5.99 12.39 0.01
CA VAL A 199 6.34 13.70 -0.56
C VAL A 199 7.63 13.64 -1.38
N LEU A 200 8.53 12.70 -1.08
CA LEU A 200 9.81 12.55 -1.77
C LEU A 200 9.64 12.18 -3.25
N GLU A 201 8.61 11.43 -3.62
CA GLU A 201 8.29 11.17 -5.04
C GLU A 201 7.97 12.47 -5.78
N ILE A 202 7.16 13.32 -5.17
CA ILE A 202 6.80 14.63 -5.75
C ILE A 202 8.05 15.51 -5.85
N VAL A 203 8.85 15.60 -4.80
CA VAL A 203 10.07 16.39 -4.78
C VAL A 203 11.04 15.97 -5.90
N VAL A 204 11.29 14.67 -6.07
CA VAL A 204 12.22 14.19 -7.11
C VAL A 204 11.65 14.43 -8.51
N VAL A 205 10.35 14.24 -8.72
CA VAL A 205 9.69 14.55 -10.00
C VAL A 205 9.76 16.04 -10.30
N GLU A 206 9.48 16.92 -9.34
CA GLU A 206 9.54 18.38 -9.55
C GLU A 206 10.98 18.88 -9.77
N LEU A 207 11.98 18.27 -9.09
CA LEU A 207 13.38 18.54 -9.38
C LEU A 207 13.75 18.16 -10.81
N LEU A 208 13.30 17.01 -11.31
CA LEU A 208 13.50 16.62 -12.71
C LEU A 208 12.87 17.66 -13.66
N VAL A 209 11.63 18.08 -13.39
CA VAL A 209 10.93 19.08 -14.21
C VAL A 209 11.68 20.40 -14.19
N LEU A 210 12.09 20.90 -13.01
CA LEU A 210 12.84 22.13 -12.86
C LEU A 210 14.17 22.11 -13.63
N ILE A 211 14.96 21.04 -13.48
CA ILE A 211 16.24 20.84 -14.18
C ILE A 211 16.03 20.85 -15.71
N ARG A 212 14.94 20.24 -16.19
CA ARG A 212 14.65 20.15 -17.62
C ARG A 212 14.16 21.48 -18.21
N LEU A 213 13.29 22.16 -17.49
CA LEU A 213 12.75 23.48 -17.95
C LEU A 213 13.78 24.61 -17.79
N ARG A 214 14.75 24.48 -16.90
CA ARG A 214 15.81 25.48 -16.61
C ARG A 214 15.27 26.89 -16.34
N SER A 215 14.06 27.01 -15.80
CA SER A 215 13.36 28.27 -15.55
C SER A 215 12.36 28.11 -14.41
N LEU A 216 12.56 28.83 -13.32
CA LEU A 216 11.61 28.86 -12.19
C LEU A 216 10.24 29.37 -12.62
N ARG A 217 10.19 30.36 -13.53
CA ARG A 217 8.93 30.90 -14.06
C ARG A 217 8.12 29.86 -14.84
N ARG A 218 8.81 28.98 -15.63
CA ARG A 218 8.15 27.89 -16.36
C ARG A 218 7.84 26.70 -15.47
N TRP A 219 8.66 26.52 -14.42
CA TRP A 219 8.45 25.44 -13.45
C TRP A 219 7.19 25.70 -12.62
N PHE A 220 6.98 26.96 -12.17
CA PHE A 220 5.84 27.29 -11.34
C PHE A 220 4.54 27.24 -12.14
N GLU A 221 3.65 26.33 -11.72
CA GLU A 221 2.29 26.20 -12.23
C GLU A 221 1.32 26.39 -11.06
N PRO A 222 0.18 27.12 -11.24
CA PRO A 222 -0.78 27.34 -10.17
C PRO A 222 -1.30 26.06 -9.52
N ALA A 223 -1.39 24.97 -10.28
CA ALA A 223 -1.81 23.67 -9.77
C ALA A 223 -0.84 23.09 -8.71
N LEU A 224 0.44 23.50 -8.68
CA LEU A 224 1.40 23.13 -7.62
C LEU A 224 0.95 23.63 -6.23
N ILE A 225 0.13 24.68 -6.19
CA ILE A 225 -0.43 25.19 -4.94
C ILE A 225 -1.22 24.09 -4.23
N ALA A 226 -1.94 23.24 -4.95
CA ALA A 226 -2.71 22.14 -4.36
C ALA A 226 -1.82 21.09 -3.66
N LEU A 227 -0.59 20.85 -4.17
CA LEU A 227 0.37 19.96 -3.55
C LEU A 227 0.86 20.46 -2.18
N VAL A 228 0.90 21.78 -1.98
CA VAL A 228 1.28 22.40 -0.71
C VAL A 228 0.07 22.61 0.18
N ALA A 229 -1.03 23.10 -0.40
CA ALA A 229 -2.27 23.39 0.33
C ALA A 229 -2.88 22.12 0.95
N GLY A 230 -2.86 20.99 0.25
CA GLY A 230 -3.39 19.72 0.76
C GLY A 230 -2.76 19.32 2.10
N PRO A 231 -1.43 19.12 2.20
CA PRO A 231 -0.75 18.84 3.48
C PRO A 231 -0.96 19.92 4.54
N VAL A 232 -1.00 21.21 4.17
CA VAL A 232 -1.27 22.30 5.13
C VAL A 232 -2.69 22.19 5.70
N PHE A 233 -3.70 22.00 4.86
CA PHE A 233 -5.08 21.78 5.31
C PHE A 233 -5.20 20.50 6.15
N TYR A 234 -4.48 19.46 5.77
CA TYR A 234 -4.42 18.23 6.57
C TYR A 234 -3.85 18.50 7.97
N LEU A 235 -2.72 19.17 8.11
CA LEU A 235 -2.14 19.52 9.42
C LEU A 235 -3.09 20.38 10.26
N LEU A 236 -3.78 21.34 9.64
CA LEU A 236 -4.82 22.12 10.30
C LEU A 236 -5.98 21.23 10.76
N ALA A 237 -6.43 20.31 9.93
CA ALA A 237 -7.49 19.36 10.27
C ALA A 237 -7.05 18.45 11.44
N VAL A 238 -5.82 17.94 11.45
CA VAL A 238 -5.29 17.16 12.59
C VAL A 238 -5.28 18.01 13.85
N ARG A 239 -4.83 19.27 13.77
CA ARG A 239 -4.81 20.19 14.93
C ARG A 239 -6.21 20.42 15.53
N ILE A 240 -7.26 20.40 14.67
CA ILE A 240 -8.65 20.65 15.09
C ILE A 240 -9.35 19.36 15.52
N PHE A 241 -9.24 18.28 14.76
CA PHE A 241 -10.05 17.08 14.92
C PHE A 241 -9.35 15.93 15.65
N SER A 242 -8.01 15.91 15.70
CA SER A 242 -7.20 14.90 16.39
C SER A 242 -6.03 15.54 17.16
N PRO A 243 -6.29 16.53 18.06
CA PRO A 243 -5.21 17.24 18.74
C PRO A 243 -4.36 16.33 19.64
N LEU A 244 -4.93 15.21 20.13
CA LEU A 244 -4.21 14.23 20.96
C LEU A 244 -3.08 13.56 20.17
N TYR A 245 -3.27 13.33 18.87
CA TYR A 245 -2.20 12.79 18.02
C TYR A 245 -0.94 13.67 18.05
N LEU A 246 -1.08 14.97 17.87
CA LEU A 246 0.07 15.90 17.86
C LEU A 246 0.68 16.09 19.24
N ARG A 247 -0.15 16.06 20.31
CA ARG A 247 0.30 16.33 21.66
C ARG A 247 0.92 15.11 22.34
N ASP A 248 0.30 13.93 22.15
CA ASP A 248 0.60 12.75 22.96
C ASP A 248 1.25 11.62 22.12
N ILE A 249 0.72 11.34 20.92
CA ILE A 249 1.17 10.18 20.13
C ILE A 249 2.42 10.49 19.29
N MET A 250 2.40 11.59 18.55
CA MET A 250 3.53 11.96 17.69
C MET A 250 4.86 12.09 18.46
N PRO A 251 4.95 12.72 19.65
CA PRO A 251 6.18 12.72 20.45
C PRO A 251 6.65 11.33 20.83
N LEU A 252 5.71 10.44 21.27
CA LEU A 252 6.04 9.05 21.59
C LEU A 252 6.58 8.28 20.38
N LEU A 253 5.97 8.47 19.19
CA LEU A 253 6.45 7.85 17.97
C LEU A 253 7.87 8.31 17.59
N VAL A 254 8.15 9.61 17.69
CA VAL A 254 9.50 10.14 17.42
C VAL A 254 10.53 9.53 18.37
N GLU A 255 10.18 9.35 19.64
CA GLU A 255 11.07 8.79 20.64
C GLU A 255 11.25 7.27 20.55
N THR A 256 10.23 6.52 20.10
CA THR A 256 10.23 5.06 20.29
C THR A 256 10.14 4.25 18.99
N TYR A 257 9.65 4.84 17.90
CA TYR A 257 9.39 4.06 16.68
C TYR A 257 10.67 3.53 16.00
N TRP A 258 11.84 4.10 16.36
CA TRP A 258 13.14 3.56 15.95
C TRP A 258 13.35 2.09 16.41
N GLY A 259 12.66 1.67 17.45
CA GLY A 259 12.68 0.28 17.92
C GLY A 259 12.46 -0.78 16.83
N PHE A 260 11.75 -0.41 15.76
CA PHE A 260 11.54 -1.25 14.58
C PHE A 260 12.61 -1.09 13.49
N ASN A 261 13.66 -0.29 13.69
CA ASN A 261 14.70 -0.13 12.68
C ASN A 261 15.44 -1.44 12.44
N LYS A 262 15.63 -1.76 11.18
CA LYS A 262 16.41 -2.93 10.73
C LYS A 262 17.81 -2.51 10.30
N THR A 263 18.74 -3.45 10.28
CA THR A 263 20.09 -3.19 9.78
C THR A 263 20.07 -2.88 8.28
N TRP A 264 21.06 -2.12 7.80
CA TRP A 264 21.21 -1.79 6.37
C TRP A 264 21.30 -3.04 5.49
N SER A 265 21.91 -4.12 5.98
CA SER A 265 21.98 -5.40 5.27
C SER A 265 20.62 -6.06 5.13
N ALA A 266 19.79 -6.06 6.18
CA ALA A 266 18.43 -6.57 6.14
C ALA A 266 17.56 -5.74 5.19
N MET A 267 17.65 -4.42 5.25
CA MET A 267 16.96 -3.52 4.32
C MET A 267 17.36 -3.77 2.87
N ALA A 268 18.68 -3.89 2.60
CA ALA A 268 19.18 -4.18 1.25
C ALA A 268 18.72 -5.55 0.76
N HIS A 269 18.70 -6.56 1.62
CA HIS A 269 18.19 -7.89 1.28
C HIS A 269 16.73 -7.85 0.87
N THR A 270 15.87 -7.21 1.67
CA THR A 270 14.44 -7.02 1.35
C THR A 270 14.25 -6.27 0.04
N ALA A 271 15.05 -5.24 -0.22
CA ALA A 271 14.94 -4.40 -1.41
C ALA A 271 15.55 -5.02 -2.68
N THR A 272 16.36 -6.07 -2.59
CA THR A 272 17.21 -6.57 -3.69
C THR A 272 16.45 -6.77 -5.00
N LYS A 273 15.33 -7.50 -4.98
CA LYS A 273 14.54 -7.77 -6.21
C LYS A 273 13.97 -6.50 -6.83
N HIS A 274 13.59 -5.52 -6.01
CA HIS A 274 13.02 -4.25 -6.45
C HIS A 274 14.10 -3.32 -7.00
N LEU A 275 15.29 -3.33 -6.40
CA LEU A 275 16.46 -2.60 -6.90
C LEU A 275 16.94 -3.15 -8.24
N ILE A 276 16.91 -4.47 -8.43
CA ILE A 276 17.21 -5.09 -9.73
C ILE A 276 16.19 -4.64 -10.79
N ALA A 277 14.90 -4.70 -10.48
CA ALA A 277 13.86 -4.24 -11.41
C ALA A 277 13.98 -2.75 -11.74
N PHE A 278 14.30 -1.92 -10.75
CA PHE A 278 14.55 -0.49 -10.94
C PHE A 278 15.79 -0.23 -11.81
N ALA A 279 16.90 -0.95 -11.56
CA ALA A 279 18.10 -0.86 -12.37
C ALA A 279 17.85 -1.28 -13.84
N VAL A 280 17.08 -2.36 -14.04
CA VAL A 280 16.65 -2.79 -15.39
C VAL A 280 15.81 -1.71 -16.07
N ALA A 281 14.85 -1.09 -15.35
CA ALA A 281 14.04 -0.01 -15.90
C ALA A 281 14.89 1.21 -16.32
N ILE A 282 15.87 1.61 -15.50
CA ILE A 282 16.82 2.69 -15.82
C ILE A 282 17.67 2.32 -17.03
N MET A 283 18.21 1.11 -17.08
CA MET A 283 19.05 0.62 -18.17
C MET A 283 18.29 0.62 -19.50
N LEU A 284 17.08 0.04 -19.51
CA LEU A 284 16.22 0.04 -20.70
C LEU A 284 15.89 1.45 -21.16
N PHE A 285 15.54 2.34 -20.21
CA PHE A 285 15.29 3.73 -20.52
C PHE A 285 16.54 4.42 -21.11
N ALA A 286 17.72 4.24 -20.50
CA ALA A 286 18.97 4.85 -20.98
C ALA A 286 19.31 4.44 -22.43
N ILE A 287 19.13 3.16 -22.74
CA ILE A 287 19.38 2.59 -24.07
C ILE A 287 18.35 3.09 -25.10
N LEU A 288 17.07 3.10 -24.72
CA LEU A 288 15.97 3.28 -25.66
C LEU A 288 15.42 4.71 -25.70
N ARG A 289 15.78 5.62 -24.77
CA ARG A 289 15.18 6.96 -24.59
C ARG A 289 15.04 7.80 -25.86
N ARG A 290 16.01 7.67 -26.78
CA ARG A 290 15.99 8.41 -28.07
C ARG A 290 14.96 7.84 -29.07
N ARG A 291 14.52 6.61 -28.83
CA ARG A 291 13.55 5.90 -29.67
C ARG A 291 12.15 5.88 -29.08
N LEU A 292 11.98 6.19 -27.78
CA LEU A 292 10.70 6.17 -27.09
C LEU A 292 9.95 7.49 -27.28
N ARG A 293 8.70 7.44 -27.78
CA ARG A 293 7.80 8.61 -27.84
C ARG A 293 7.40 9.07 -26.44
N ILE A 294 7.30 8.12 -25.53
CA ILE A 294 6.85 8.28 -24.14
C ILE A 294 8.02 8.58 -23.17
N ALA A 295 9.23 8.90 -23.70
CA ALA A 295 10.42 9.12 -22.88
C ALA A 295 10.22 10.12 -21.72
N PRO A 296 9.53 11.26 -21.88
CA PRO A 296 9.26 12.18 -20.76
C PRO A 296 8.42 11.56 -19.66
N PHE A 297 7.43 10.71 -20.01
CA PHE A 297 6.62 10.00 -19.02
C PHE A 297 7.44 8.96 -18.25
N ILE A 298 8.25 8.15 -18.95
CA ILE A 298 9.15 7.20 -18.28
C ILE A 298 10.16 7.92 -17.37
N ALA A 299 10.69 9.07 -17.79
CA ALA A 299 11.59 9.86 -16.96
C ALA A 299 10.92 10.31 -15.64
N CYS A 300 9.68 10.82 -15.70
CA CYS A 300 8.90 11.19 -14.52
C CYS A 300 8.57 9.98 -13.64
N LEU A 301 8.24 8.83 -14.25
CA LEU A 301 7.93 7.60 -13.52
C LEU A 301 9.17 7.07 -12.77
N LEU A 302 10.35 7.09 -13.42
CA LEU A 302 11.61 6.70 -12.77
C LEU A 302 12.04 7.71 -11.69
N ALA A 303 11.75 8.99 -11.87
CA ALA A 303 11.95 9.99 -10.83
C ALA A 303 11.05 9.73 -9.61
N GLY A 304 9.77 9.38 -9.82
CA GLY A 304 8.88 8.92 -8.76
C GLY A 304 9.40 7.66 -8.07
N ALA A 305 9.87 6.67 -8.84
CA ALA A 305 10.50 5.47 -8.28
C ALA A 305 11.75 5.78 -7.43
N THR A 306 12.55 6.77 -7.84
CA THR A 306 13.69 7.26 -7.03
C THR A 306 13.20 7.87 -5.72
N GLY A 307 12.15 8.68 -5.76
CA GLY A 307 11.52 9.25 -4.55
C GLY A 307 11.01 8.16 -3.61
N ALA A 308 10.37 7.11 -4.15
CA ALA A 308 9.89 5.97 -3.37
C ALA A 308 11.05 5.19 -2.71
N LEU A 309 12.17 5.03 -3.40
CA LEU A 309 13.37 4.44 -2.80
C LEU A 309 13.92 5.30 -1.65
N LEU A 310 13.94 6.62 -1.82
CA LEU A 310 14.36 7.54 -0.76
C LEU A 310 13.39 7.47 0.44
N ALA A 311 12.08 7.37 0.21
CA ALA A 311 11.08 7.20 1.26
C ALA A 311 11.29 5.87 2.03
N TYR A 312 11.60 4.77 1.34
CA TYR A 312 11.95 3.49 1.98
C TYR A 312 13.21 3.62 2.86
N VAL A 313 14.27 4.23 2.33
CA VAL A 313 15.52 4.45 3.07
C VAL A 313 15.29 5.32 4.30
N GLN A 314 14.52 6.40 4.19
CA GLN A 314 14.21 7.31 5.30
C GLN A 314 13.45 6.59 6.44
N GLN A 315 12.53 5.70 6.09
CA GLN A 315 11.72 4.99 7.09
C GLN A 315 12.53 3.96 7.89
N HIS A 316 13.58 3.39 7.33
CA HIS A 316 14.54 2.48 7.97
C HIS A 316 13.94 1.25 8.67
N LYS A 317 12.74 0.79 8.20
CA LYS A 317 12.02 -0.34 8.80
C LYS A 317 12.28 -1.69 8.10
N GLY A 318 12.71 -1.67 6.84
CA GLY A 318 12.92 -2.87 6.06
C GLY A 318 11.64 -3.64 5.72
N TRP A 319 10.46 -3.08 5.98
CA TRP A 319 9.18 -3.73 5.67
C TRP A 319 8.94 -3.76 4.16
N TYR A 320 8.50 -4.91 3.69
CA TYR A 320 8.31 -5.16 2.26
C TYR A 320 7.32 -4.18 1.61
N TYR A 321 6.19 -3.92 2.26
CA TYR A 321 5.16 -3.06 1.70
C TYR A 321 5.59 -1.59 1.51
N HIS A 322 6.63 -1.13 2.23
CA HIS A 322 7.24 0.19 1.98
C HIS A 322 7.91 0.31 0.61
N LEU A 323 8.14 -0.82 -0.07
CA LEU A 323 8.71 -0.87 -1.43
C LEU A 323 7.64 -0.91 -2.52
N LEU A 324 6.34 -0.97 -2.19
CA LEU A 324 5.27 -1.15 -3.18
C LEU A 324 5.27 -0.05 -4.25
N THR A 325 5.43 1.22 -3.86
CA THR A 325 5.48 2.32 -4.84
C THR A 325 6.71 2.21 -5.75
N LEU A 326 7.89 1.87 -5.22
CA LEU A 326 9.09 1.59 -6.02
C LEU A 326 8.85 0.43 -6.98
N GLN A 327 8.26 -0.65 -6.49
CA GLN A 327 7.94 -1.85 -7.26
C GLN A 327 6.99 -1.52 -8.40
N ILE A 328 5.86 -0.89 -8.11
CA ILE A 328 4.83 -0.55 -9.09
C ILE A 328 5.44 0.35 -10.17
N PHE A 329 6.14 1.42 -9.80
CA PHE A 329 6.70 2.35 -10.78
C PHE A 329 7.80 1.74 -11.64
N SER A 330 8.65 0.89 -11.05
CA SER A 330 9.75 0.23 -11.79
C SER A 330 9.21 -0.78 -12.80
N TYR A 331 8.32 -1.65 -12.38
CA TYR A 331 7.71 -2.65 -13.26
C TYR A 331 6.82 -1.99 -14.31
N PHE A 332 6.09 -0.93 -13.93
CA PHE A 332 5.27 -0.19 -14.87
C PHE A 332 6.13 0.49 -15.94
N ALA A 333 7.29 1.07 -15.57
CA ALA A 333 8.23 1.64 -16.55
C ALA A 333 8.70 0.60 -17.57
N VAL A 334 9.07 -0.60 -17.14
CA VAL A 334 9.45 -1.71 -18.02
C VAL A 334 8.29 -2.12 -18.92
N GLY A 335 7.10 -2.32 -18.34
CA GLY A 335 5.91 -2.74 -19.09
C GLY A 335 5.49 -1.71 -20.15
N ILE A 336 5.48 -0.43 -19.79
CA ILE A 336 5.09 0.65 -20.71
C ILE A 336 6.13 0.88 -21.83
N ILE A 337 7.41 0.68 -21.58
CA ILE A 337 8.44 0.65 -22.64
C ILE A 337 8.09 -0.46 -23.64
N GLY A 338 7.76 -1.65 -23.17
CA GLY A 338 7.31 -2.76 -24.03
C GLY A 338 6.04 -2.42 -24.82
N CYS A 339 5.07 -1.76 -24.19
CA CYS A 339 3.83 -1.30 -24.84
C CYS A 339 4.09 -0.26 -25.96
N ASP A 340 4.99 0.72 -25.75
CA ASP A 340 5.35 1.69 -26.79
C ASP A 340 6.04 1.03 -27.99
N ILE A 341 6.91 0.06 -27.74
CA ILE A 341 7.56 -0.72 -28.80
C ILE A 341 6.52 -1.54 -29.58
N ALA A 342 5.64 -2.26 -28.87
CA ALA A 342 4.60 -3.06 -29.49
C ALA A 342 3.63 -2.22 -30.35
N GLU A 343 3.22 -1.06 -29.85
CA GLU A 343 2.38 -0.13 -30.62
C GLU A 343 3.07 0.37 -31.88
N ARG A 344 4.35 0.70 -31.83
CA ARG A 344 5.11 1.13 -33.01
C ARG A 344 5.22 0.03 -34.04
N MET A 345 5.61 -1.16 -33.61
CA MET A 345 5.69 -2.33 -34.52
C MET A 345 4.36 -2.57 -35.24
N TRP A 346 3.26 -2.43 -34.50
CA TRP A 346 1.91 -2.53 -35.06
C TRP A 346 1.62 -1.44 -36.11
N LEU A 347 1.96 -0.19 -35.81
CA LEU A 347 1.74 0.95 -36.71
C LEU A 347 2.60 0.85 -37.98
N GLU A 348 3.88 0.48 -37.83
CA GLU A 348 4.80 0.28 -38.95
C GLU A 348 4.38 -0.88 -39.85
N TRP A 349 3.94 -1.98 -39.24
CA TRP A 349 3.40 -3.11 -39.99
C TRP A 349 2.19 -2.68 -40.83
N GLY A 350 1.28 -1.94 -40.24
CA GLY A 350 0.12 -1.41 -40.95
C GLY A 350 0.46 -0.44 -42.09
N ALA A 351 1.59 0.26 -42.01
CA ALA A 351 2.04 1.16 -43.09
C ALA A 351 2.65 0.39 -44.27
N ARG A 352 3.38 -0.71 -44.03
CA ARG A 352 4.05 -1.53 -45.07
C ARG A 352 3.08 -2.35 -45.91
N THR A 353 1.89 -2.66 -45.39
CA THR A 353 0.87 -3.44 -46.14
C THR A 353 0.19 -2.67 -47.28
N HIS A 354 0.50 -1.39 -47.48
CA HIS A 354 -0.02 -0.58 -48.62
C HIS A 354 0.71 -0.83 -49.94
N GLY A 355 1.81 -1.59 -49.95
CA GLY A 355 2.61 -1.86 -51.13
C GLY A 355 2.25 -3.12 -51.95
N GLY A 356 1.10 -3.76 -51.70
CA GLY A 356 0.56 -4.83 -52.55
C GLY A 356 1.15 -6.24 -52.32
N GLU A 357 2.07 -6.43 -51.39
CA GLU A 357 2.52 -7.76 -50.98
C GLU A 357 1.61 -8.33 -49.92
N ALA A 358 1.15 -9.57 -50.11
CA ALA A 358 0.35 -10.34 -49.16
C ALA A 358 1.16 -10.61 -47.88
N VAL A 359 1.18 -9.66 -46.98
CA VAL A 359 1.81 -9.82 -45.67
C VAL A 359 0.97 -10.81 -44.85
N HIS A 360 1.58 -11.89 -44.48
CA HIS A 360 0.99 -12.95 -43.68
C HIS A 360 0.31 -12.38 -42.40
N LEU A 361 -0.98 -12.56 -42.29
CA LEU A 361 -1.81 -12.26 -41.09
C LEU A 361 -1.25 -12.88 -39.76
N ARG A 362 -0.26 -13.74 -39.90
CA ARG A 362 0.38 -14.49 -38.81
C ARG A 362 1.12 -13.61 -37.82
N THR A 363 1.82 -12.56 -38.22
CA THR A 363 2.67 -11.76 -37.33
C THR A 363 1.91 -10.98 -36.26
N PRO A 364 0.81 -10.22 -36.53
CA PRO A 364 0.07 -9.51 -35.52
C PRO A 364 -0.73 -10.44 -34.59
N ILE A 365 -1.16 -11.59 -35.11
CA ILE A 365 -1.79 -12.64 -34.28
C ILE A 365 -0.74 -13.23 -33.34
N PHE A 366 0.47 -13.50 -33.81
CA PHE A 366 1.58 -13.99 -32.98
C PHE A 366 2.00 -12.98 -31.90
N ILE A 367 2.07 -11.68 -32.21
CA ILE A 367 2.38 -10.63 -31.24
C ILE A 367 1.24 -10.52 -30.21
N GLY A 368 -0.01 -10.51 -30.65
CA GLY A 368 -1.18 -10.50 -29.74
C GLY A 368 -1.23 -11.75 -28.85
N LEU A 369 -0.97 -12.94 -29.40
CA LEU A 369 -0.90 -14.19 -28.65
C LEU A 369 0.33 -14.23 -27.73
N ALA A 370 1.48 -13.68 -28.11
CA ALA A 370 2.66 -13.60 -27.26
C ALA A 370 2.45 -12.62 -26.09
N VAL A 371 1.81 -11.47 -26.32
CA VAL A 371 1.42 -10.53 -25.27
C VAL A 371 0.38 -11.17 -24.34
N LEU A 372 -0.59 -11.88 -24.89
CA LEU A 372 -1.61 -12.60 -24.11
C LEU A 372 -0.99 -13.79 -23.37
N ALA A 373 -0.12 -14.56 -24.00
CA ALA A 373 0.60 -15.66 -23.36
C ALA A 373 1.55 -15.16 -22.26
N PHE A 374 2.22 -14.03 -22.47
CA PHE A 374 3.04 -13.37 -21.46
C PHE A 374 2.17 -12.84 -20.32
N ALA A 375 1.05 -12.18 -20.64
CA ALA A 375 0.09 -11.68 -19.65
C ALA A 375 -0.59 -12.81 -18.83
N ILE A 376 -0.68 -14.03 -19.36
CA ILE A 376 -1.25 -15.20 -18.68
C ILE A 376 -0.14 -16.05 -18.03
N ALA A 377 0.94 -16.35 -18.72
CA ALA A 377 1.97 -17.28 -18.24
C ALA A 377 2.86 -16.69 -17.15
N VAL A 378 3.14 -15.38 -17.21
CA VAL A 378 3.91 -14.71 -16.17
C VAL A 378 3.15 -14.67 -14.84
N PRO A 379 1.85 -14.31 -14.79
CA PRO A 379 1.07 -14.41 -13.55
C PRO A 379 1.04 -15.82 -12.96
N LEU A 380 0.75 -16.82 -13.79
CA LEU A 380 0.68 -18.21 -13.34
C LEU A 380 2.03 -18.69 -12.77
N ARG A 381 3.13 -18.27 -13.36
CA ARG A 381 4.47 -18.62 -12.86
C ARG A 381 4.88 -17.84 -11.63
N PHE A 382 4.47 -16.56 -11.52
CA PHE A 382 4.71 -15.75 -10.31
C PHE A 382 3.81 -16.14 -9.14
N GLN A 383 2.59 -16.60 -9.36
CA GLN A 383 1.75 -17.19 -8.32
C GLN A 383 2.39 -18.44 -7.69
N HIS A 384 3.14 -19.23 -8.48
CA HIS A 384 3.89 -20.38 -7.97
C HIS A 384 5.27 -20.03 -7.39
N LEU A 385 5.80 -18.83 -7.64
CA LEU A 385 7.10 -18.37 -7.14
C LEU A 385 6.98 -17.46 -5.90
N GLN A 386 5.79 -17.00 -5.59
CA GLN A 386 5.54 -16.42 -4.27
C GLN A 386 5.33 -17.58 -3.30
N PRO A 387 6.16 -17.70 -2.25
CA PRO A 387 5.79 -18.56 -1.16
C PRO A 387 4.47 -18.02 -0.62
N MET A 388 3.36 -18.69 -0.99
CA MET A 388 2.17 -18.53 -0.21
C MET A 388 2.49 -19.12 1.17
N PRO A 389 2.42 -18.34 2.22
CA PRO A 389 1.19 -18.43 2.95
C PRO A 389 0.54 -17.05 3.00
N TYR A 390 -0.66 -16.97 2.50
CA TYR A 390 -1.58 -15.85 2.75
C TYR A 390 -1.84 -15.66 4.25
N TRP A 391 -1.28 -16.56 5.06
CA TRP A 391 -1.42 -16.61 6.50
C TRP A 391 -0.07 -16.97 7.08
N ASP A 392 0.48 -16.12 7.92
CA ASP A 392 1.48 -16.59 8.88
C ASP A 392 0.83 -17.72 9.69
N GLU A 393 1.61 -18.73 10.05
CA GLU A 393 1.09 -19.82 10.90
C GLU A 393 0.43 -19.29 12.18
N ARG A 394 0.86 -18.13 12.67
CA ARG A 394 0.31 -17.45 13.85
C ARG A 394 -1.10 -16.93 13.61
N GLU A 395 -1.37 -16.31 12.45
CA GLU A 395 -2.71 -15.88 12.07
C GLU A 395 -3.66 -17.08 12.02
N VAL A 396 -3.23 -18.20 11.42
CA VAL A 396 -4.02 -19.44 11.37
C VAL A 396 -4.31 -19.98 12.77
N ARG A 397 -3.32 -19.95 13.67
CA ARG A 397 -3.50 -20.38 15.06
C ARG A 397 -4.48 -19.48 15.80
N LEU A 398 -4.37 -18.16 15.65
CA LEU A 398 -5.30 -17.19 16.24
C LEU A 398 -6.71 -17.33 15.69
N ALA A 399 -6.84 -17.55 14.37
CA ALA A 399 -8.13 -17.87 13.76
C ALA A 399 -8.81 -19.07 14.41
N ALA A 400 -8.05 -20.15 14.64
CA ALA A 400 -8.54 -21.35 15.31
C ALA A 400 -8.92 -21.07 16.77
N ILE A 401 -8.08 -20.36 17.54
CA ILE A 401 -8.35 -20.01 18.92
C ILE A 401 -9.62 -19.16 19.02
N TYR A 402 -9.73 -18.09 18.22
CA TYR A 402 -10.86 -17.18 18.31
C TYR A 402 -12.18 -17.83 17.83
N SER A 403 -12.12 -18.81 16.93
CA SER A 403 -13.32 -19.53 16.46
C SER A 403 -14.02 -20.35 17.57
N GLU A 404 -13.33 -20.66 18.67
CA GLU A 404 -13.91 -21.36 19.82
C GLU A 404 -14.87 -20.48 20.63
N TYR A 405 -14.87 -19.17 20.38
CA TYR A 405 -15.69 -18.19 21.10
C TYR A 405 -16.76 -17.58 20.18
N PRO A 406 -17.94 -17.22 20.68
CA PRO A 406 -18.99 -16.62 19.86
C PRO A 406 -18.59 -15.22 19.35
N PRO A 407 -19.22 -14.73 18.26
CA PRO A 407 -19.12 -13.33 17.85
C PRO A 407 -19.46 -12.38 18.99
N GLY A 408 -18.82 -11.22 19.03
CA GLY A 408 -18.99 -10.23 20.10
C GLY A 408 -18.17 -10.51 21.38
N THR A 409 -17.48 -11.65 21.46
CA THR A 409 -16.57 -11.93 22.58
C THR A 409 -15.39 -10.96 22.57
N ALA A 410 -15.07 -10.39 23.73
CA ALA A 410 -13.87 -9.58 23.92
C ALA A 410 -12.63 -10.48 23.95
N VAL A 411 -11.64 -10.16 23.15
CA VAL A 411 -10.37 -10.90 22.99
C VAL A 411 -9.20 -9.93 23.02
N ASP A 412 -8.05 -10.41 23.50
CA ASP A 412 -6.80 -9.63 23.50
C ASP A 412 -5.62 -10.51 23.05
N LEU A 413 -4.57 -9.87 22.52
CA LEU A 413 -3.30 -10.47 22.20
C LEU A 413 -2.17 -9.59 22.74
N LEU A 414 -1.35 -10.16 23.62
CA LEU A 414 -0.11 -9.53 24.05
C LEU A 414 1.03 -10.01 23.14
N ALA A 415 1.31 -9.21 22.12
CA ALA A 415 2.37 -9.45 21.15
C ALA A 415 2.95 -8.14 20.62
N GLU A 416 4.16 -8.17 20.10
CA GLU A 416 4.80 -7.04 19.43
C GLU A 416 4.24 -6.83 18.02
N THR A 417 3.79 -7.89 17.35
CA THR A 417 3.21 -7.87 16.00
C THR A 417 1.71 -8.14 16.08
N PRO A 418 0.89 -7.43 15.31
CA PRO A 418 -0.59 -7.52 15.38
C PRO A 418 -1.15 -8.73 14.61
N TRP A 419 -0.78 -9.95 15.00
CA TRP A 419 -1.20 -11.21 14.36
C TRP A 419 -2.70 -11.49 14.44
N GLU A 420 -3.43 -10.83 15.33
CA GLU A 420 -4.87 -10.97 15.54
C GLU A 420 -5.70 -10.41 14.38
N TRP A 421 -5.10 -9.60 13.54
CA TRP A 421 -5.75 -9.08 12.34
C TRP A 421 -5.42 -9.96 11.11
N PRO A 422 -6.42 -10.27 10.29
CA PRO A 422 -7.79 -9.73 10.22
C PRO A 422 -8.83 -10.46 11.09
N GLU A 423 -8.47 -11.46 11.88
CA GLU A 423 -9.39 -12.40 12.53
C GLU A 423 -10.38 -11.72 13.50
N VAL A 424 -9.92 -10.72 14.25
CA VAL A 424 -10.80 -9.91 15.11
C VAL A 424 -11.95 -9.30 14.30
N LEU A 425 -11.65 -8.78 13.11
CA LEU A 425 -12.66 -8.17 12.23
C LEU A 425 -13.55 -9.22 11.57
N VAL A 426 -12.96 -10.28 11.01
CA VAL A 426 -13.66 -11.33 10.24
C VAL A 426 -14.61 -12.14 11.13
N GLN A 427 -14.18 -12.46 12.35
CA GLN A 427 -14.96 -13.23 13.31
C GLN A 427 -15.84 -12.35 14.22
N ASN A 428 -15.90 -11.04 13.92
CA ASN A 428 -16.69 -10.07 14.68
C ASN A 428 -16.41 -10.13 16.19
N LYS A 429 -15.12 -10.12 16.56
CA LYS A 429 -14.67 -10.03 17.95
C LYS A 429 -14.60 -8.58 18.40
N VAL A 430 -14.63 -8.35 19.71
CA VAL A 430 -14.35 -7.05 20.32
C VAL A 430 -12.87 -7.04 20.71
N TRP A 431 -12.12 -6.12 20.16
CA TRP A 431 -10.71 -5.94 20.54
C TRP A 431 -10.61 -5.27 21.90
N ALA A 432 -9.88 -5.90 22.82
CA ALA A 432 -9.83 -5.52 24.22
C ALA A 432 -8.55 -4.77 24.60
N SER A 433 -7.95 -4.07 23.66
CA SER A 433 -6.81 -3.19 23.91
C SER A 433 -7.00 -1.86 23.21
N ARG A 434 -6.45 -0.79 23.79
CA ARG A 434 -6.36 0.53 23.13
C ARG A 434 -5.30 0.55 22.00
N TYR A 435 -4.37 -0.36 22.02
CA TYR A 435 -3.29 -0.52 21.04
C TYR A 435 -3.63 -1.61 20.04
N ASN A 436 -3.16 -1.46 18.82
CA ASN A 436 -3.23 -2.57 17.86
C ASN A 436 -2.17 -3.66 18.14
N HIS A 437 -1.06 -3.31 18.78
CA HIS A 437 0.02 -4.19 19.24
C HIS A 437 0.91 -3.43 20.22
N LEU A 438 1.87 -4.10 20.83
CA LEU A 438 2.75 -3.52 21.86
C LEU A 438 3.90 -2.70 21.24
N TRP A 439 3.58 -1.70 20.43
CA TRP A 439 4.55 -0.92 19.62
C TRP A 439 5.60 -0.12 20.41
N LEU A 440 5.38 0.13 21.69
CA LEU A 440 6.38 0.75 22.58
C LEU A 440 7.45 -0.24 23.02
N LEU A 441 7.13 -1.54 23.06
CA LEU A 441 7.98 -2.59 23.62
C LEU A 441 9.35 -2.70 22.93
N PRO A 442 9.48 -2.65 21.60
CA PRO A 442 10.76 -2.79 20.93
C PRO A 442 11.80 -1.75 21.38
N ALA A 443 11.41 -0.48 21.47
CA ALA A 443 12.33 0.57 21.92
C ALA A 443 12.72 0.40 23.39
N ILE A 444 11.77 0.00 24.24
CA ILE A 444 12.01 -0.25 25.67
C ILE A 444 13.03 -1.38 25.84
N VAL A 445 12.83 -2.49 25.14
CA VAL A 445 13.69 -3.69 25.26
C VAL A 445 15.06 -3.45 24.66
N ARG A 446 15.11 -2.90 23.43
CA ARG A 446 16.36 -2.63 22.71
C ARG A 446 17.25 -1.62 23.45
N SER A 447 16.65 -0.61 24.10
CA SER A 447 17.41 0.38 24.90
C SER A 447 18.08 -0.23 26.12
N GLN A 448 17.60 -1.35 26.63
CA GLN A 448 18.18 -2.07 27.75
C GLN A 448 19.16 -3.17 27.32
N ASP A 449 19.09 -3.60 26.06
CA ASP A 449 19.93 -4.69 25.55
C ASP A 449 21.39 -4.22 25.38
N PRO A 450 22.34 -4.85 26.12
CA PRO A 450 23.76 -4.48 26.00
C PRO A 450 24.36 -4.79 24.62
N LEU A 451 23.71 -5.63 23.81
CA LEU A 451 24.19 -6.03 22.48
C LEU A 451 23.51 -5.26 21.33
N ASP A 452 22.52 -4.40 21.62
CA ASP A 452 21.90 -3.61 20.56
C ASP A 452 22.92 -2.65 19.91
N ALA A 453 22.94 -2.65 18.57
CA ALA A 453 23.90 -1.87 17.79
C ALA A 453 23.50 -0.39 17.63
N ASP A 454 22.22 -0.05 17.77
CA ASP A 454 21.70 1.30 17.51
C ASP A 454 21.66 2.18 18.77
N ARG A 455 22.80 2.25 19.46
CA ARG A 455 22.91 2.97 20.74
C ARG A 455 22.60 4.46 20.66
N ALA A 456 22.70 5.06 19.48
CA ALA A 456 22.43 6.48 19.29
C ALA A 456 20.97 6.87 19.56
N HIS A 457 20.05 5.93 19.43
CA HIS A 457 18.61 6.14 19.65
C HIS A 457 18.13 5.62 21.02
N HIS A 458 18.99 4.98 21.82
CA HIS A 458 18.60 4.43 23.11
C HIS A 458 17.93 5.46 24.02
N LEU A 459 16.86 5.05 24.66
CA LEU A 459 16.14 5.82 25.65
C LEU A 459 16.99 5.94 26.93
N SER A 460 16.86 7.04 27.66
CA SER A 460 17.44 7.17 28.99
C SER A 460 16.78 6.21 29.97
N SER A 461 17.46 5.83 31.05
CA SER A 461 16.93 4.94 32.09
C SER A 461 15.62 5.46 32.70
N GLY A 462 15.51 6.78 32.88
CA GLY A 462 14.26 7.42 33.35
C GLY A 462 13.12 7.25 32.36
N LYS A 463 13.39 7.42 31.05
CA LYS A 463 12.37 7.26 30.01
C LYS A 463 11.97 5.78 29.83
N ILE A 464 12.91 4.84 29.94
CA ILE A 464 12.62 3.41 29.95
C ILE A 464 11.65 3.06 31.09
N ALA A 465 11.92 3.56 32.30
CA ALA A 465 11.04 3.32 33.45
C ALA A 465 9.64 3.93 33.24
N GLU A 466 9.56 5.16 32.74
CA GLU A 466 8.32 5.84 32.41
C GLU A 466 7.48 5.04 31.41
N LEU A 467 8.07 4.68 30.25
CA LEU A 467 7.35 3.96 29.19
C LEU A 467 6.99 2.52 29.57
N SER A 468 7.86 1.85 30.33
CA SER A 468 7.56 0.51 30.86
C SER A 468 6.36 0.57 31.82
N SER A 469 6.35 1.56 32.74
CA SER A 469 5.22 1.76 33.62
C SER A 469 3.94 2.15 32.87
N LEU A 470 4.06 3.04 31.88
CA LEU A 470 2.94 3.43 31.01
C LEU A 470 2.32 2.20 30.32
N LEU A 471 3.11 1.40 29.62
CA LEU A 471 2.61 0.25 28.86
C LEU A 471 1.97 -0.80 29.76
N ARG A 472 2.63 -1.15 30.88
CA ARG A 472 2.09 -2.12 31.84
C ARG A 472 0.78 -1.65 32.46
N ARG A 473 0.73 -0.41 32.93
CA ARG A 473 -0.47 0.18 33.55
C ARG A 473 -1.62 0.27 32.55
N THR A 474 -1.37 0.76 31.33
CA THR A 474 -2.44 0.88 30.33
C THR A 474 -2.97 -0.48 29.90
N THR A 475 -2.13 -1.51 29.80
CA THR A 475 -2.58 -2.89 29.55
C THR A 475 -3.43 -3.42 30.73
N ALA A 476 -3.04 -3.14 31.98
CA ALA A 476 -3.85 -3.49 33.14
C ALA A 476 -5.23 -2.79 33.14
N GLU A 477 -5.25 -1.49 32.80
CA GLU A 477 -6.49 -0.72 32.63
C GLU A 477 -7.38 -1.31 31.54
N ASP A 478 -6.78 -1.77 30.43
CA ASP A 478 -7.49 -2.39 29.31
C ASP A 478 -8.12 -3.73 29.74
N LEU A 479 -7.36 -4.59 30.42
CA LEU A 479 -7.88 -5.85 30.99
C LEU A 479 -9.03 -5.61 31.97
N ALA A 480 -8.95 -4.56 32.80
CA ALA A 480 -10.01 -4.19 33.73
C ALA A 480 -11.26 -3.64 33.01
N HIS A 481 -11.07 -2.85 31.95
CA HIS A 481 -12.17 -2.17 31.26
C HIS A 481 -12.96 -3.12 30.35
N TRP A 482 -12.26 -3.88 29.49
CA TRP A 482 -12.92 -4.78 28.52
C TRP A 482 -13.18 -6.18 29.07
N THR A 483 -12.50 -6.56 30.14
CA THR A 483 -12.63 -7.89 30.76
C THR A 483 -12.64 -9.03 29.73
N PRO A 484 -11.59 -9.12 28.85
CA PRO A 484 -11.60 -10.09 27.77
C PRO A 484 -11.80 -11.52 28.27
N ALA A 485 -12.65 -12.28 27.57
CA ALA A 485 -12.90 -13.68 27.90
C ALA A 485 -11.67 -14.55 27.63
N VAL A 486 -10.87 -14.15 26.66
CA VAL A 486 -9.62 -14.81 26.29
C VAL A 486 -8.52 -13.78 26.03
N VAL A 487 -7.36 -14.02 26.61
CA VAL A 487 -6.11 -13.32 26.32
C VAL A 487 -5.12 -14.33 25.78
N VAL A 488 -4.53 -14.02 24.64
CA VAL A 488 -3.44 -14.82 24.06
C VAL A 488 -2.13 -14.09 24.30
N ILE A 489 -1.08 -14.83 24.65
CA ILE A 489 0.27 -14.28 24.79
C ILE A 489 1.19 -15.04 23.84
N GLU A 490 1.95 -14.30 23.03
CA GLU A 490 2.99 -14.88 22.19
C GLU A 490 4.21 -15.26 23.06
N GLU A 491 4.47 -16.56 23.23
CA GLU A 491 5.61 -17.09 23.97
C GLU A 491 6.30 -18.26 23.23
N PRO A 492 7.57 -18.14 22.90
CA PRO A 492 8.46 -17.00 23.14
C PRO A 492 8.11 -15.80 22.28
N CYS A 493 7.95 -14.64 22.94
CA CYS A 493 7.59 -13.39 22.30
C CYS A 493 8.57 -13.00 21.22
N CYS A 494 8.00 -12.37 20.24
CA CYS A 494 8.50 -11.23 19.48
C CYS A 494 9.33 -11.61 18.24
N ASP A 495 9.60 -10.59 17.42
CA ASP A 495 10.52 -10.67 16.27
C ASP A 495 11.82 -11.41 16.66
N PRO A 496 12.39 -12.24 15.80
CA PRO A 496 13.64 -12.96 16.05
C PRO A 496 14.81 -12.07 16.54
N ASP A 497 14.78 -10.78 16.22
CA ASP A 497 15.80 -9.83 16.71
C ASP A 497 15.53 -9.39 18.16
N LEU A 498 14.27 -9.27 18.56
CA LEU A 498 13.86 -8.77 19.89
C LEU A 498 13.82 -9.89 20.95
N ARG A 499 13.47 -11.12 20.56
CA ARG A 499 13.34 -12.26 21.46
C ARG A 499 14.58 -12.52 22.32
N PRO A 500 15.82 -12.57 21.77
CA PRO A 500 17.01 -12.74 22.58
C PRO A 500 17.30 -11.56 23.53
N ALA A 501 16.86 -10.35 23.16
CA ALA A 501 17.06 -9.15 23.95
C ALA A 501 16.27 -9.22 25.27
N LEU A 502 15.00 -9.66 25.25
CA LEU A 502 14.20 -9.85 26.47
C LEU A 502 14.91 -10.75 27.49
N SER A 503 15.46 -11.89 27.03
CA SER A 503 16.20 -12.82 27.91
C SER A 503 17.48 -12.19 28.46
N ARG A 504 18.24 -11.43 27.64
CA ARG A 504 19.47 -10.77 28.09
C ARG A 504 19.23 -9.69 29.15
N ILE A 505 18.07 -9.06 29.15
CA ILE A 505 17.71 -8.05 30.16
C ILE A 505 16.98 -8.65 31.39
N GLY A 506 16.94 -9.97 31.49
CA GLY A 506 16.52 -10.69 32.69
C GLY A 506 15.04 -11.04 32.80
N TYR A 507 14.34 -11.13 31.67
CA TYR A 507 12.95 -11.60 31.62
C TYR A 507 12.86 -12.99 30.98
N SER A 508 12.06 -13.87 31.56
CA SER A 508 11.81 -15.20 31.03
C SER A 508 10.88 -15.19 29.81
N GLY A 509 10.05 -14.15 29.69
CA GLY A 509 9.10 -13.95 28.61
C GLY A 509 8.32 -12.65 28.76
N LEU A 510 7.34 -12.48 27.90
CA LEU A 510 6.51 -11.26 27.87
C LEU A 510 5.60 -11.16 29.10
N LEU A 511 5.05 -12.28 29.55
CA LEU A 511 4.21 -12.30 30.75
C LEU A 511 5.01 -11.89 32.00
N ASP A 512 6.23 -12.42 32.19
CA ASP A 512 7.12 -12.01 33.29
C ASP A 512 7.42 -10.51 33.25
N TRP A 513 7.58 -9.95 32.03
CA TRP A 513 7.78 -8.52 31.88
C TRP A 513 6.57 -7.70 32.39
N PHE A 514 5.35 -8.12 32.08
CA PHE A 514 4.12 -7.45 32.55
C PHE A 514 3.87 -7.65 34.04
N GLU A 515 4.12 -8.84 34.58
CA GLU A 515 3.89 -9.18 36.00
C GLU A 515 4.79 -8.42 36.98
N ARG A 516 5.76 -7.64 36.51
CA ARG A 516 6.52 -6.70 37.37
C ARG A 516 5.65 -5.53 37.87
N ASP A 517 4.53 -5.26 37.22
CA ASP A 517 3.58 -4.24 37.65
C ASP A 517 2.50 -4.84 38.58
N PRO A 518 2.28 -4.25 39.77
CA PRO A 518 1.28 -4.76 40.71
C PRO A 518 -0.15 -4.69 40.19
N GLN A 519 -0.51 -3.62 39.43
CA GLN A 519 -1.86 -3.47 38.87
C GLN A 519 -2.12 -4.52 37.81
N PHE A 520 -1.12 -4.80 36.96
CA PHE A 520 -1.23 -5.87 35.97
C PHE A 520 -1.41 -7.23 36.67
N ARG A 521 -0.61 -7.56 37.69
CA ARG A 521 -0.75 -8.83 38.45
C ARG A 521 -2.12 -8.99 39.06
N ASP A 522 -2.69 -7.92 39.60
CA ASP A 522 -4.04 -7.93 40.17
C ASP A 522 -5.07 -8.33 39.10
N GLN A 523 -5.08 -7.66 37.97
CA GLN A 523 -5.99 -7.98 36.86
C GLN A 523 -5.71 -9.36 36.27
N TRP A 524 -4.42 -9.74 36.13
CA TRP A 524 -4.00 -11.03 35.61
C TRP A 524 -4.40 -12.20 36.53
N SER A 525 -4.58 -11.97 37.81
CA SER A 525 -5.03 -13.00 38.75
C SER A 525 -6.40 -13.60 38.42
N HIS A 526 -7.20 -12.92 37.60
CA HIS A 526 -8.49 -13.39 37.08
C HIS A 526 -8.34 -14.32 35.85
N TYR A 527 -7.13 -14.56 35.34
CA TYR A 527 -6.91 -15.39 34.18
C TYR A 527 -6.21 -16.69 34.54
N ARG A 528 -6.57 -17.77 33.86
CA ARG A 528 -5.96 -19.09 34.01
C ARG A 528 -5.46 -19.60 32.67
N TYR A 529 -4.27 -20.17 32.69
CA TYR A 529 -3.73 -20.88 31.54
C TYR A 529 -4.65 -22.02 31.15
N GLN A 530 -5.01 -22.10 29.88
CA GLN A 530 -5.86 -23.14 29.32
C GLN A 530 -5.06 -24.13 28.47
N LYS A 531 -4.31 -23.62 27.49
CA LYS A 531 -3.56 -24.45 26.53
C LYS A 531 -2.52 -23.61 25.80
N SER A 532 -1.61 -24.31 25.09
CA SER A 532 -0.75 -23.70 24.06
C SER A 532 -1.12 -24.20 22.68
N VAL A 533 -1.08 -23.32 21.69
CA VAL A 533 -1.25 -23.62 20.27
C VAL A 533 -0.01 -23.08 19.55
N GLY A 534 1.03 -23.91 19.44
CA GLY A 534 2.35 -23.46 19.01
C GLY A 534 2.98 -22.50 20.00
N ASP A 535 3.35 -21.32 19.54
CA ASP A 535 3.88 -20.20 20.34
C ASP A 535 2.80 -19.29 20.95
N MET A 536 1.52 -19.64 20.83
CA MET A 536 0.39 -18.90 21.40
C MET A 536 -0.09 -19.57 22.68
N HIS A 537 0.12 -18.91 23.83
CA HIS A 537 -0.38 -19.34 25.12
C HIS A 537 -1.75 -18.71 25.38
N VAL A 538 -2.75 -19.55 25.54
CA VAL A 538 -4.15 -19.14 25.70
C VAL A 538 -4.52 -19.11 27.18
N TYR A 539 -5.02 -17.98 27.64
CA TYR A 539 -5.54 -17.77 28.98
C TYR A 539 -7.01 -17.37 28.94
N THR A 540 -7.81 -17.93 29.81
CA THR A 540 -9.24 -17.63 29.90
C THR A 540 -9.57 -16.99 31.24
N ARG A 541 -10.52 -16.08 31.22
CA ARG A 541 -11.00 -15.42 32.44
C ARG A 541 -11.76 -16.41 33.31
N VAL A 542 -11.38 -16.49 34.58
CA VAL A 542 -12.14 -17.23 35.61
C VAL A 542 -13.20 -16.30 36.17
N GLN A 543 -14.44 -16.82 36.29
CA GLN A 543 -15.57 -16.06 36.86
C GLN A 543 -15.38 -15.75 38.34
#